data_e730638d033a4e84f597ef6abb527088
#
_entry.id   e730638d033a4e84f597ef6abb527088
#
_cell.length_a   1.000
_cell.length_b   1.000
_cell.length_c   1.000
_cell.angle_alpha   90.00
_cell.angle_beta   90.00
_cell.angle_gamma   90.00
#
_symmetry.space_group_name_H-M   'P 1'
#
loop_
_entity.id
_entity.type
_entity.pdbx_description
1 polymer ?
#
loop_
_entity_poly.entity_id
_entity_poly.type
_entity_poly.pdbx_seq_one_letter_code
_entity_poly.pdbx_strand_id
1 'polypeptide(L)'
;MFGSVTTLLRNVARIGPLVIVIDDLHDADHTSLQLLKFIAGHSKDARILLVGTYRDTEVKQSAELSRLIGDLGREGNSLPIVGLSEAEVGEFVANSSGRTADERLVADLYQATVGNPLFMDGVVRLLVAEGKLDRAAASDVFKIPDGVQESIRRRLVKLPD
;
A
#
# COMPACT_ATOMS: atom_id res chain seq x y z
N MET A 1 0.57 32.24 -6.57
CA MET A 1 -0.19 31.27 -5.75
C MET A 1 0.71 30.17 -5.15
N PHE A 2 1.47 29.39 -5.91
CA PHE A 2 2.34 28.32 -5.38
C PHE A 2 3.37 28.81 -4.36
N GLY A 3 4.06 29.92 -4.66
CA GLY A 3 5.01 30.53 -3.73
C GLY A 3 4.41 30.93 -2.39
N SER A 4 3.17 31.43 -2.37
CA SER A 4 2.49 31.80 -1.12
C SER A 4 2.20 30.58 -0.23
N VAL A 5 1.75 29.46 -0.85
CA VAL A 5 1.53 28.20 -0.13
C VAL A 5 2.85 27.67 0.44
N THR A 6 3.91 27.65 -0.38
CA THR A 6 5.23 27.18 0.06
C THR A 6 5.77 28.05 1.20
N THR A 7 5.62 29.39 1.11
CA THR A 7 6.05 30.29 2.18
C THR A 7 5.27 30.03 3.48
N LEU A 8 3.96 29.78 3.39
CA LEU A 8 3.15 29.43 4.56
C LEU A 8 3.67 28.16 5.23
N LEU A 9 3.87 27.08 4.43
CA LEU A 9 4.37 25.79 4.95
C LEU A 9 5.76 25.95 5.59
N ARG A 10 6.65 26.69 4.96
CA ARG A 10 7.99 26.98 5.50
C ARG A 10 7.92 27.77 6.82
N ASN A 11 7.00 28.70 6.94
CA ASN A 11 6.80 29.46 8.18
C ASN A 11 6.27 28.54 9.30
N VAL A 12 5.31 27.65 9.01
CA VAL A 12 4.84 26.62 9.96
C VAL A 12 5.99 25.71 10.36
N ALA A 13 6.82 25.26 9.41
CA ALA A 13 7.96 24.38 9.66
C ALA A 13 9.08 25.02 10.51
N ARG A 14 9.10 26.35 10.65
CA ARG A 14 10.01 27.05 11.60
C ARG A 14 9.58 26.85 13.03
N ILE A 15 8.28 26.73 13.30
CA ILE A 15 7.73 26.51 14.65
C ILE A 15 8.01 25.06 15.08
N GLY A 16 7.79 24.09 14.19
CA GLY A 16 8.03 22.66 14.46
C GLY A 16 8.13 21.87 13.16
N PRO A 17 8.66 20.61 13.18
CA PRO A 17 8.69 19.74 12.01
C PRO A 17 7.27 19.53 11.46
N LEU A 18 7.11 19.58 10.14
CA LEU A 18 5.84 19.39 9.46
C LEU A 18 5.88 18.10 8.64
N VAL A 19 4.88 17.25 8.82
CA VAL A 19 4.65 16.07 7.96
C VAL A 19 3.37 16.30 7.18
N ILE A 20 3.45 16.18 5.87
CA ILE A 20 2.32 16.30 4.95
C ILE A 20 2.19 14.96 4.24
N VAL A 21 1.05 14.30 4.43
CA VAL A 21 0.71 13.04 3.77
C VAL A 21 -0.39 13.31 2.75
N ILE A 22 -0.17 12.88 1.52
CA ILE A 22 -1.14 12.97 0.42
C ILE A 22 -1.33 11.56 -0.09
N ASP A 23 -2.51 11.02 0.16
CA ASP A 23 -2.86 9.68 -0.27
C ASP A 23 -3.47 9.71 -1.68
N ASP A 24 -3.28 8.64 -2.44
CA ASP A 24 -3.82 8.45 -3.78
C ASP A 24 -3.49 9.61 -4.76
N LEU A 25 -2.21 9.93 -4.92
CA LEU A 25 -1.73 10.98 -5.85
C LEU A 25 -2.19 10.76 -7.30
N HIS A 26 -2.55 9.55 -7.67
CA HIS A 26 -3.05 9.21 -9.01
C HIS A 26 -4.45 9.80 -9.27
N ASP A 27 -5.23 10.12 -8.23
CA ASP A 27 -6.54 10.78 -8.33
C ASP A 27 -6.43 12.32 -8.25
N ALA A 28 -5.23 12.86 -8.01
CA ALA A 28 -5.03 14.28 -7.87
C ALA A 28 -5.07 14.99 -9.23
N ASP A 29 -5.65 16.19 -9.27
CA ASP A 29 -5.63 17.02 -10.45
C ASP A 29 -4.22 17.53 -10.79
N HIS A 30 -4.01 17.86 -12.06
CA HIS A 30 -2.72 18.33 -12.57
C HIS A 30 -2.14 19.52 -11.78
N THR A 31 -2.98 20.48 -11.40
CA THR A 31 -2.54 21.68 -10.68
C THR A 31 -2.05 21.33 -9.27
N SER A 32 -2.73 20.41 -8.59
CA SER A 32 -2.33 19.90 -7.28
C SER A 32 -0.99 19.18 -7.34
N LEU A 33 -0.76 18.34 -8.35
CA LEU A 33 0.51 17.66 -8.55
C LEU A 33 1.65 18.65 -8.89
N GLN A 34 1.37 19.68 -9.68
CA GLN A 34 2.34 20.75 -9.95
C GLN A 34 2.68 21.55 -8.69
N LEU A 35 1.69 21.83 -7.84
CA LEU A 35 1.92 22.48 -6.55
C LEU A 35 2.80 21.62 -5.65
N LEU A 36 2.51 20.31 -5.56
CA LEU A 36 3.31 19.37 -4.77
C LEU A 36 4.76 19.35 -5.25
N LYS A 37 4.98 19.24 -6.57
CA LYS A 37 6.31 19.30 -7.18
C LYS A 37 7.02 20.62 -6.85
N PHE A 38 6.31 21.75 -6.92
CA PHE A 38 6.86 23.04 -6.56
C PHE A 38 7.29 23.12 -5.10
N ILE A 39 6.45 22.62 -4.18
CA ILE A 39 6.76 22.55 -2.75
C ILE A 39 7.99 21.67 -2.51
N ALA A 40 8.04 20.47 -3.10
CA ALA A 40 9.15 19.54 -2.96
C ALA A 40 10.49 20.18 -3.38
N GLY A 41 10.50 20.83 -4.54
CA GLY A 41 11.71 21.50 -5.06
C GLY A 41 12.17 22.71 -4.25
N HIS A 42 11.24 23.41 -3.57
CA HIS A 42 11.53 24.67 -2.88
C HIS A 42 11.53 24.57 -1.35
N SER A 43 11.51 23.36 -0.80
CA SER A 43 11.43 23.16 0.67
C SER A 43 12.55 22.28 1.21
N LYS A 44 13.61 22.03 0.46
CA LYS A 44 14.72 21.15 0.83
C LYS A 44 15.47 21.58 2.09
N ASP A 45 15.49 22.86 2.38
CA ASP A 45 16.10 23.48 3.54
C ASP A 45 15.12 23.68 4.72
N ALA A 46 13.86 23.24 4.57
CA ALA A 46 12.83 23.33 5.60
C ALA A 46 12.62 21.96 6.29
N ARG A 47 12.15 22.00 7.54
CA ARG A 47 11.81 20.78 8.28
C ARG A 47 10.45 20.23 7.85
N ILE A 48 10.31 19.88 6.57
CA ILE A 48 9.08 19.37 5.97
C ILE A 48 9.36 17.99 5.40
N LEU A 49 8.56 17.01 5.82
CA LEU A 49 8.47 15.69 5.19
C LEU A 49 7.20 15.62 4.35
N LEU A 50 7.36 15.39 3.06
CA LEU A 50 6.24 15.10 2.15
C LEU A 50 6.20 13.60 1.90
N VAL A 51 5.03 13.00 2.11
CA VAL A 51 4.77 11.59 1.81
C VAL A 51 3.60 11.54 0.84
N GLY A 52 3.82 10.93 -0.32
CA GLY A 52 2.76 10.71 -1.29
C GLY A 52 2.62 9.23 -1.60
N THR A 53 1.39 8.72 -1.62
CA THR A 53 1.11 7.36 -2.09
C THR A 53 0.49 7.38 -3.48
N TYR A 54 0.72 6.35 -4.26
CA TYR A 54 0.08 6.19 -5.56
C TYR A 54 0.06 4.72 -5.97
N ARG A 55 -0.83 4.39 -6.90
CA ARG A 55 -0.88 3.07 -7.52
C ARG A 55 -0.11 3.07 -8.83
N ASP A 56 0.87 2.19 -8.94
CA ASP A 56 1.72 2.06 -10.11
C ASP A 56 0.93 1.78 -11.40
N THR A 57 -0.11 0.97 -11.30
CA THR A 57 -1.00 0.62 -12.42
C THR A 57 -1.70 1.85 -12.98
N GLU A 58 -2.28 2.68 -12.10
CA GLU A 58 -2.97 3.92 -12.46
C GLU A 58 -2.00 4.95 -13.09
N VAL A 59 -0.82 5.10 -12.48
CA VAL A 59 0.20 6.02 -12.98
C VAL A 59 0.66 5.62 -14.38
N LYS A 60 0.82 4.32 -14.67
CA LYS A 60 1.25 3.81 -15.98
C LYS A 60 0.22 4.01 -17.10
N GLN A 61 -1.06 4.18 -16.78
CA GLN A 61 -2.11 4.44 -17.75
C GLN A 61 -2.11 5.88 -18.29
N SER A 62 -1.49 6.82 -17.58
CA SER A 62 -1.39 8.22 -17.98
C SER A 62 0.06 8.66 -18.17
N ALA A 63 0.44 8.99 -19.42
CA ALA A 63 1.78 9.49 -19.71
C ALA A 63 2.10 10.81 -18.98
N GLU A 64 1.09 11.66 -18.77
CA GLU A 64 1.21 12.90 -18.03
C GLU A 64 1.47 12.66 -16.55
N LEU A 65 0.66 11.79 -15.93
CA LEU A 65 0.80 11.41 -14.53
C LEU A 65 2.15 10.72 -14.29
N SER A 66 2.55 9.79 -15.17
CA SER A 66 3.87 9.12 -15.13
C SER A 66 5.01 10.14 -15.13
N ARG A 67 4.92 11.19 -15.95
CA ARG A 67 5.94 12.23 -15.99
C ARG A 67 5.97 13.04 -14.70
N LEU A 68 4.81 13.46 -14.18
CA LEU A 68 4.74 14.24 -12.95
C LEU A 68 5.20 13.46 -11.71
N ILE A 69 4.80 12.21 -11.58
CA ILE A 69 5.28 11.33 -10.49
C ILE A 69 6.77 11.05 -10.65
N GLY A 70 7.27 10.84 -11.88
CA GLY A 70 8.70 10.71 -12.15
C GLY A 70 9.49 11.97 -11.80
N ASP A 71 8.92 13.15 -12.02
CA ASP A 71 9.51 14.44 -11.62
C ASP A 71 9.57 14.57 -10.08
N LEU A 72 8.51 14.19 -9.37
CA LEU A 72 8.48 14.13 -7.91
C LEU A 72 9.52 13.15 -7.36
N GLY A 73 9.67 11.98 -7.98
CA GLY A 73 10.68 10.99 -7.63
C GLY A 73 12.13 11.49 -7.77
N ARG A 74 12.38 12.48 -8.65
CA ARG A 74 13.71 13.14 -8.74
C ARG A 74 13.97 14.12 -7.60
N GLU A 75 12.94 14.65 -6.99
CA GLU A 75 13.05 15.57 -5.84
C GLU A 75 13.12 14.84 -4.48
N GLY A 76 12.78 13.54 -4.47
CA GLY A 76 12.72 12.71 -3.25
C GLY A 76 13.12 11.26 -3.51
N ASN A 77 12.70 10.37 -2.61
CA ASN A 77 12.92 8.93 -2.71
C ASN A 77 11.62 8.22 -3.06
N SER A 78 11.68 7.27 -3.97
CA SER A 78 10.57 6.35 -4.24
C SER A 78 10.79 5.06 -3.47
N LEU A 79 9.76 4.64 -2.73
CA LEU A 79 9.74 3.40 -1.96
C LEU A 79 8.67 2.47 -2.55
N PRO A 80 9.07 1.45 -3.34
CA PRO A 80 8.12 0.49 -3.87
C PRO A 80 7.58 -0.39 -2.73
N ILE A 81 6.25 -0.44 -2.60
CA ILE A 81 5.56 -1.34 -1.68
C ILE A 81 5.07 -2.54 -2.50
N VAL A 82 5.61 -3.70 -2.20
CA VAL A 82 5.23 -4.96 -2.85
C VAL A 82 4.47 -5.86 -1.87
N GLY A 83 3.79 -6.88 -2.38
CA GLY A 83 3.18 -7.91 -1.53
C GLY A 83 4.22 -8.67 -0.73
N LEU A 84 3.78 -9.30 0.37
CA LEU A 84 4.60 -10.18 1.19
C LEU A 84 5.10 -11.35 0.33
N SER A 85 6.36 -11.72 0.51
CA SER A 85 6.91 -12.98 -0.03
C SER A 85 6.31 -14.18 0.70
N GLU A 86 6.47 -15.36 0.16
CA GLU A 86 5.96 -16.60 0.78
C GLU A 86 6.53 -16.82 2.19
N ALA A 87 7.81 -16.51 2.40
CA ALA A 87 8.43 -16.55 3.72
C ALA A 87 7.78 -15.56 4.71
N GLU A 88 7.55 -14.31 4.27
CA GLU A 88 6.90 -13.29 5.09
C GLU A 88 5.42 -13.61 5.36
N VAL A 89 4.75 -14.36 4.48
CA VAL A 89 3.41 -14.90 4.73
C VAL A 89 3.44 -15.87 5.90
N GLY A 90 4.43 -16.76 5.96
CA GLY A 90 4.63 -17.67 7.10
C GLY A 90 4.80 -16.91 8.43
N GLU A 91 5.65 -15.87 8.43
CA GLU A 91 5.84 -15.01 9.60
C GLU A 91 4.56 -14.24 9.98
N PHE A 92 3.84 -13.73 8.98
CA PHE A 92 2.57 -13.03 9.20
C PHE A 92 1.54 -13.94 9.89
N VAL A 93 1.39 -15.18 9.41
CA VAL A 93 0.48 -16.16 10.03
C VAL A 93 0.90 -16.46 11.46
N ALA A 94 2.20 -16.69 11.71
CA ALA A 94 2.71 -16.97 13.04
C ALA A 94 2.45 -15.81 14.01
N ASN A 95 2.71 -14.57 13.58
CA ASN A 95 2.49 -13.38 14.40
C ASN A 95 1.00 -13.08 14.66
N SER A 96 0.14 -13.34 13.67
CA SER A 96 -1.29 -13.04 13.78
C SER A 96 -2.09 -14.09 14.53
N SER A 97 -1.68 -15.37 14.46
CA SER A 97 -2.41 -16.49 15.07
C SER A 97 -1.76 -17.06 16.32
N GLY A 98 -0.49 -16.71 16.59
CA GLY A 98 0.32 -17.35 17.62
C GLY A 98 0.74 -18.78 17.29
N ARG A 99 0.58 -19.23 16.04
CA ARG A 99 0.86 -20.58 15.57
C ARG A 99 1.65 -20.59 14.28
N THR A 100 2.58 -21.52 14.14
CA THR A 100 3.30 -21.76 12.89
C THR A 100 2.39 -22.44 11.87
N ALA A 101 2.30 -21.88 10.67
CA ALA A 101 1.68 -22.54 9.53
C ALA A 101 2.66 -23.53 8.91
N ASP A 102 2.17 -24.63 8.34
CA ASP A 102 3.01 -25.49 7.52
C ASP A 102 3.26 -24.85 6.14
N GLU A 103 4.28 -25.36 5.44
CA GLU A 103 4.71 -24.83 4.15
C GLU A 103 3.59 -24.85 3.10
N ARG A 104 2.74 -25.86 3.13
CA ARG A 104 1.62 -26.00 2.18
C ARG A 104 0.56 -24.93 2.40
N LEU A 105 0.17 -24.70 3.67
CA LEU A 105 -0.78 -23.64 4.00
C LEU A 105 -0.22 -22.26 3.62
N VAL A 106 1.06 -22.04 3.85
CA VAL A 106 1.74 -20.79 3.46
C VAL A 106 1.68 -20.59 1.95
N ALA A 107 2.00 -21.63 1.16
CA ALA A 107 1.94 -21.56 -0.29
C ALA A 107 0.51 -21.29 -0.80
N ASP A 108 -0.49 -21.98 -0.26
CA ASP A 108 -1.89 -21.81 -0.62
C ASP A 108 -2.39 -20.37 -0.28
N LEU A 109 -2.01 -19.85 0.88
CA LEU A 109 -2.32 -18.49 1.29
C LEU A 109 -1.65 -17.45 0.39
N TYR A 110 -0.37 -17.67 0.05
CA TYR A 110 0.36 -16.80 -0.87
C TYR A 110 -0.29 -16.78 -2.25
N GLN A 111 -0.59 -17.94 -2.83
CA GLN A 111 -1.26 -18.03 -4.14
C GLN A 111 -2.61 -17.31 -4.14
N ALA A 112 -3.35 -17.46 -3.05
CA ALA A 112 -4.69 -16.88 -2.94
C ALA A 112 -4.71 -15.37 -2.78
N THR A 113 -3.70 -14.79 -2.13
CA THR A 113 -3.66 -13.36 -1.76
C THR A 113 -2.60 -12.58 -2.55
N VAL A 114 -1.73 -13.30 -3.27
CA VAL A 114 -0.54 -12.74 -3.96
C VAL A 114 0.30 -11.90 -2.98
N GLY A 115 0.33 -12.34 -1.72
CA GLY A 115 1.04 -11.63 -0.65
C GLY A 115 0.40 -10.31 -0.20
N ASN A 116 -0.84 -9.99 -0.61
CA ASN A 116 -1.50 -8.76 -0.17
C ASN A 116 -1.86 -8.84 1.32
N PRO A 117 -1.27 -7.98 2.19
CA PRO A 117 -1.46 -8.07 3.64
C PRO A 117 -2.91 -7.90 4.08
N LEU A 118 -3.68 -7.06 3.40
CA LEU A 118 -5.10 -6.82 3.73
C LEU A 118 -5.94 -8.08 3.51
N PHE A 119 -5.72 -8.78 2.41
CA PHE A 119 -6.42 -10.03 2.13
C PHE A 119 -5.92 -11.15 3.03
N MET A 120 -4.61 -11.18 3.31
CA MET A 120 -4.01 -12.13 4.23
C MET A 120 -4.64 -12.03 5.63
N ASP A 121 -4.75 -10.83 6.19
CA ASP A 121 -5.37 -10.61 7.50
C ASP A 121 -6.81 -11.16 7.54
N GLY A 122 -7.59 -10.87 6.49
CA GLY A 122 -8.97 -11.37 6.38
C GLY A 122 -9.05 -12.91 6.36
N VAL A 123 -8.17 -13.56 5.60
CA VAL A 123 -8.13 -15.03 5.51
C VAL A 123 -7.67 -15.66 6.82
N VAL A 124 -6.58 -15.16 7.39
CA VAL A 124 -6.01 -15.70 8.64
C VAL A 124 -7.00 -15.58 9.78
N ARG A 125 -7.64 -14.43 9.96
CA ARG A 125 -8.69 -14.25 11.00
C ARG A 125 -9.84 -15.23 10.85
N LEU A 126 -10.26 -15.47 9.61
CA LEU A 126 -11.34 -16.45 9.37
C LEU A 126 -10.91 -17.87 9.72
N LEU A 127 -9.70 -18.28 9.30
CA LEU A 127 -9.17 -19.60 9.62
C LEU A 127 -9.01 -19.80 11.12
N VAL A 128 -8.58 -18.78 11.85
CA VAL A 128 -8.49 -18.80 13.31
C VAL A 128 -9.89 -18.93 13.93
N ALA A 129 -10.86 -18.12 13.50
CA ALA A 129 -12.23 -18.13 14.04
C ALA A 129 -12.95 -19.46 13.80
N GLU A 130 -12.67 -20.13 12.67
CA GLU A 130 -13.25 -21.44 12.34
C GLU A 130 -12.47 -22.62 12.91
N GLY A 131 -11.34 -22.38 13.62
CA GLY A 131 -10.47 -23.43 14.14
C GLY A 131 -9.86 -24.33 13.05
N LYS A 132 -9.72 -23.78 11.84
CA LYS A 132 -9.27 -24.51 10.65
C LYS A 132 -7.77 -24.33 10.35
N LEU A 133 -7.08 -23.49 11.09
CA LEU A 133 -5.65 -23.24 10.85
C LEU A 133 -4.83 -24.55 10.90
N ASP A 134 -5.13 -25.42 11.86
CA ASP A 134 -4.45 -26.72 12.00
C ASP A 134 -5.02 -27.81 11.05
N ARG A 135 -6.27 -27.65 10.58
CA ARG A 135 -6.92 -28.60 9.69
C ARG A 135 -6.67 -28.33 8.21
N ALA A 136 -6.39 -27.07 7.85
CA ALA A 136 -6.02 -26.69 6.49
C ALA A 136 -4.73 -27.41 6.07
N ALA A 137 -3.81 -27.60 7.00
CA ALA A 137 -2.60 -28.40 6.82
C ALA A 137 -2.84 -29.89 6.52
N ALA A 138 -3.97 -30.44 6.97
CA ALA A 138 -4.29 -31.86 6.85
C ALA A 138 -5.24 -32.22 5.69
N SER A 139 -5.80 -31.23 4.99
CA SER A 139 -6.75 -31.47 3.91
C SER A 139 -6.10 -31.34 2.52
N ASP A 140 -6.36 -32.32 1.64
CA ASP A 140 -5.82 -32.35 0.27
C ASP A 140 -6.32 -31.19 -0.64
N VAL A 141 -7.29 -30.40 -0.20
CA VAL A 141 -7.81 -29.25 -0.93
C VAL A 141 -8.12 -28.14 0.05
N PHE A 142 -7.15 -27.23 0.27
CA PHE A 142 -7.43 -25.96 0.90
C PHE A 142 -8.18 -25.08 -0.11
N LYS A 143 -9.48 -24.88 0.12
CA LYS A 143 -10.23 -23.84 -0.59
C LYS A 143 -10.43 -22.67 0.35
N ILE A 144 -9.99 -21.50 -0.09
CA ILE A 144 -10.36 -20.26 0.60
C ILE A 144 -11.89 -20.25 0.73
N PRO A 145 -12.42 -20.04 1.94
CA PRO A 145 -13.86 -19.99 2.13
C PRO A 145 -14.52 -19.00 1.17
N ASP A 146 -15.64 -19.40 0.59
CA ASP A 146 -16.35 -18.62 -0.46
C ASP A 146 -16.65 -17.18 -0.03
N GLY A 147 -16.90 -16.94 1.26
CA GLY A 147 -17.11 -15.60 1.80
C GLY A 147 -15.87 -14.68 1.72
N VAL A 148 -14.66 -15.25 1.77
CA VAL A 148 -13.41 -14.48 1.61
C VAL A 148 -13.11 -14.26 0.14
N GLN A 149 -13.29 -15.29 -0.71
CA GLN A 149 -13.16 -15.14 -2.16
C GLN A 149 -14.12 -14.06 -2.68
N GLU A 150 -15.36 -14.07 -2.21
CA GLU A 150 -16.36 -13.06 -2.57
C GLU A 150 -15.98 -11.66 -2.04
N SER A 151 -15.46 -11.57 -0.83
CA SER A 151 -14.98 -10.30 -0.25
C SER A 151 -13.75 -9.75 -1.01
N ILE A 152 -12.82 -10.62 -1.38
CA ILE A 152 -11.67 -10.30 -2.23
C ILE A 152 -12.17 -9.87 -3.62
N ARG A 153 -13.07 -10.66 -4.23
CA ARG A 153 -13.65 -10.37 -5.54
C ARG A 153 -14.39 -9.03 -5.58
N ARG A 154 -15.21 -8.73 -4.57
CA ARG A 154 -15.92 -7.43 -4.46
C ARG A 154 -14.98 -6.24 -4.30
N ARG A 155 -13.82 -6.42 -3.69
CA ARG A 155 -12.81 -5.37 -3.56
C ARG A 155 -11.94 -5.25 -4.80
N LEU A 156 -11.63 -6.37 -5.47
CA LEU A 156 -10.93 -6.38 -6.76
C LEU A 156 -11.77 -5.77 -7.89
N VAL A 157 -13.09 -6.01 -7.91
CA VAL A 157 -14.03 -5.40 -8.88
C VAL A 157 -14.19 -3.88 -8.68
N LYS A 158 -13.86 -3.37 -7.50
CA LYS A 158 -13.80 -1.91 -7.23
C LYS A 158 -12.45 -1.28 -7.54
N LEU A 159 -11.47 -2.08 -7.93
CA LEU A 159 -10.20 -1.59 -8.49
C LEU A 159 -10.46 -1.45 -10.00
N PRO A 160 -10.38 -0.25 -10.57
CA PRO A 160 -10.38 -0.10 -12.03
C PRO A 160 -9.21 -0.90 -12.60
N ASP A 161 -9.44 -1.49 -13.79
CA ASP A 161 -8.44 -2.28 -14.54
C ASP A 161 -7.18 -1.47 -14.83
#